data_ca6547679727fa7dafd4303398708386
#
_entry.id   ca6547679727fa7dafd4303398708386
#
_cell.length_a   1.000
_cell.length_b   1.000
_cell.length_c   1.000
_cell.angle_alpha   90.00
_cell.angle_beta   90.00
_cell.angle_gamma   90.00
#
_symmetry.space_group_name_H-M   'P 1'
#
loop_
_entity.id
_entity.type
_entity.pdbx_description
1 polymer ?
#
loop_
_entity_poly.entity_id
_entity_poly.type
_entity_poly.pdbx_seq_one_letter_code
_entity_poly.pdbx_strand_id
1 'polypeptide(L)'
;MLRLARPIVGWLLLVWFAITTCGLLLAAWEGVRLRALLAESPRTAQSYEQALGRVNRLGVGVRIGLWNPVVLVAGFVPSAKPYVSLAHSGSEFMTIVRRSIAGNEQLLVEALASLDQGTTNSNETPNLLSAARLSAAVSPRFLEEYDAVAGLLRTTLSELESVDRLPDVAKTLRLLLEEESTVRDLLLIAGDAPRLLGEEKSIRYFVALTTTSELRGLQGLIGQFAVFSADRGVLRLEKIGLNSELKTPRELPSMLRETYGVVYGTNNPEWLNMTMSPFVSDLGLQVASASLDSGLQVPQVVVAMDIKLLSRMVELLGESVTTKDGSQLTSTESIAAYLTNGIYFDFPVDQSARKEFQRQISSQLIPVILSDPRAMASGSAELLPLLSRGHFAIWVDPTAIDSVINRTSLGRVYDPTGRDIWLAFNNLTANKLDFYIQPRISLTEVCTSGNLWSRWNIDLRNEAVPGYPYPEYLALRADLRDEVALDADRTRSLGSHLDASVFLPASFKMVQLRDSSGAEVGRFESDAYGGSVIRFHFQIPAGETASFELTTIRDSCDRYVLRLPILQSDWVRRLPTSAYGEVR
;
A
#
# COMPACT_ATOMS: atom_id res chain seq x y z
N MET A 1 -14.85 -17.19 66.53
CA MET A 1 -14.14 -16.50 65.47
C MET A 1 -14.91 -16.40 64.15
N LEU A 2 -15.61 -17.41 63.66
CA LEU A 2 -16.37 -17.36 62.39
C LEU A 2 -17.54 -16.35 62.34
N ARG A 3 -18.14 -15.96 63.50
CA ARG A 3 -19.26 -15.00 63.54
C ARG A 3 -18.84 -13.54 63.41
N LEU A 4 -17.59 -13.18 63.66
CA LEU A 4 -17.02 -11.82 63.46
C LEU A 4 -16.39 -11.61 62.08
N ALA A 5 -16.04 -12.69 61.37
CA ALA A 5 -15.44 -12.60 60.06
C ALA A 5 -16.46 -12.23 58.95
N ARG A 6 -17.73 -12.63 59.08
CA ARG A 6 -18.77 -12.36 58.08
C ARG A 6 -19.04 -10.86 57.82
N PRO A 7 -19.24 -10.00 58.85
CA PRO A 7 -19.45 -8.58 58.59
C PRO A 7 -18.20 -7.89 58.00
N ILE A 8 -17.00 -8.28 58.42
CA ILE A 8 -15.74 -7.70 57.86
C ILE A 8 -15.56 -8.06 56.40
N VAL A 9 -15.81 -9.31 56.02
CA VAL A 9 -15.76 -9.73 54.60
C VAL A 9 -16.82 -9.02 53.77
N GLY A 10 -18.06 -8.86 54.34
CA GLY A 10 -19.13 -8.09 53.66
C GLY A 10 -18.76 -6.64 53.42
N TRP A 11 -18.13 -5.98 54.44
CA TRP A 11 -17.64 -4.61 54.30
C TRP A 11 -16.50 -4.49 53.28
N LEU A 12 -15.56 -5.40 53.26
CA LEU A 12 -14.48 -5.42 52.28
C LEU A 12 -15.00 -5.60 50.85
N LEU A 13 -15.99 -6.45 50.64
CA LEU A 13 -16.65 -6.63 49.34
C LEU A 13 -17.42 -5.38 48.92
N LEU A 14 -18.10 -4.69 49.85
CA LEU A 14 -18.78 -3.43 49.54
C LEU A 14 -17.79 -2.31 49.16
N VAL A 15 -16.70 -2.18 49.91
CA VAL A 15 -15.63 -1.22 49.62
C VAL A 15 -15.00 -1.54 48.27
N TRP A 16 -14.69 -2.80 48.00
CA TRP A 16 -14.16 -3.22 46.69
C TRP A 16 -15.12 -2.92 45.54
N PHE A 17 -16.44 -3.26 45.72
CA PHE A 17 -17.48 -2.93 44.74
C PHE A 17 -17.60 -1.42 44.51
N ALA A 18 -17.59 -0.62 45.58
CA ALA A 18 -17.65 0.84 45.47
C ALA A 18 -16.46 1.41 44.70
N ILE A 19 -15.22 0.97 45.02
CA ILE A 19 -13.99 1.44 44.35
C ILE A 19 -14.03 1.11 42.85
N THR A 20 -14.40 -0.13 42.49
CA THR A 20 -14.42 -0.57 41.10
C THR A 20 -15.56 0.06 40.31
N THR A 21 -16.72 0.32 40.97
CA THR A 21 -17.83 1.09 40.35
C THR A 21 -17.43 2.54 40.13
N CYS A 22 -16.73 3.18 41.09
CA CYS A 22 -16.16 4.51 40.89
C CYS A 22 -15.18 4.54 39.72
N GLY A 23 -14.38 3.48 39.53
CA GLY A 23 -13.50 3.31 38.38
C GLY A 23 -14.24 3.36 37.04
N LEU A 24 -15.36 2.61 36.95
CA LEU A 24 -16.21 2.63 35.73
C LEU A 24 -16.87 4.00 35.50
N LEU A 25 -17.36 4.65 36.56
CA LEU A 25 -17.95 5.98 36.46
C LEU A 25 -16.91 7.03 36.05
N LEU A 26 -15.70 6.93 36.60
CA LEU A 26 -14.58 7.80 36.20
C LEU A 26 -14.23 7.58 34.72
N ALA A 27 -14.15 6.35 34.25
CA ALA A 27 -13.90 6.04 32.85
C ALA A 27 -14.99 6.63 31.93
N ALA A 28 -16.27 6.44 32.28
CA ALA A 28 -17.38 6.99 31.51
C ALA A 28 -17.35 8.53 31.48
N TRP A 29 -17.10 9.16 32.63
CA TRP A 29 -17.01 10.62 32.75
C TRP A 29 -15.84 11.20 31.94
N GLU A 30 -14.65 10.62 32.07
CA GLU A 30 -13.48 11.08 31.32
C GLU A 30 -13.63 10.82 29.81
N GLY A 31 -14.30 9.74 29.41
CA GLY A 31 -14.63 9.45 28.01
C GLY A 31 -15.53 10.51 27.38
N VAL A 32 -16.62 10.91 28.09
CA VAL A 32 -17.52 11.99 27.63
C VAL A 32 -16.76 13.32 27.53
N ARG A 33 -15.95 13.65 28.53
CA ARG A 33 -15.16 14.89 28.54
C ARG A 33 -14.06 14.89 27.47
N LEU A 34 -13.41 13.75 27.23
CA LEU A 34 -12.44 13.61 26.15
C LEU A 34 -13.10 13.86 24.79
N ARG A 35 -14.26 13.24 24.56
CA ARG A 35 -15.04 13.45 23.33
C ARG A 35 -15.41 14.93 23.13
N ALA A 36 -15.89 15.60 24.20
CA ALA A 36 -16.23 17.02 24.14
C ALA A 36 -14.98 17.87 23.80
N LEU A 37 -13.85 17.63 24.48
CA LEU A 37 -12.60 18.35 24.24
C LEU A 37 -12.07 18.13 22.81
N LEU A 38 -12.18 16.92 22.28
CA LEU A 38 -11.76 16.60 20.92
C LEU A 38 -12.70 17.16 19.84
N ALA A 39 -13.92 17.57 20.20
CA ALA A 39 -14.87 18.23 19.31
C ALA A 39 -14.68 19.76 19.24
N GLU A 40 -13.92 20.35 20.17
CA GLU A 40 -13.64 21.79 20.19
C GLU A 40 -12.67 22.19 19.05
N SER A 41 -12.90 23.35 18.45
CA SER A 41 -12.03 23.94 17.41
C SER A 41 -11.94 25.46 17.64
N PRO A 42 -10.75 26.10 17.56
CA PRO A 42 -9.45 25.54 17.21
C PRO A 42 -8.80 24.73 18.34
N ARG A 43 -8.01 23.72 17.99
CA ARG A 43 -7.25 22.90 18.95
C ARG A 43 -5.90 23.54 19.23
N THR A 44 -5.53 23.59 20.50
CA THR A 44 -4.26 24.17 20.97
C THR A 44 -3.40 23.12 21.65
N ALA A 45 -2.11 23.40 21.84
CA ALA A 45 -1.22 22.54 22.60
C ALA A 45 -1.79 22.23 24.00
N GLN A 46 -2.39 23.24 24.65
CA GLN A 46 -3.05 23.08 25.94
C GLN A 46 -4.25 22.11 25.89
N SER A 47 -5.06 22.13 24.80
CA SER A 47 -6.18 21.18 24.64
C SER A 47 -5.68 19.75 24.46
N TYR A 48 -4.55 19.54 23.78
CA TYR A 48 -3.94 18.22 23.66
C TYR A 48 -3.34 17.70 24.95
N GLU A 49 -2.68 18.55 25.75
CA GLU A 49 -2.21 18.18 27.11
C GLU A 49 -3.38 17.76 28.00
N GLN A 50 -4.48 18.49 27.95
CA GLN A 50 -5.69 18.15 28.69
C GLN A 50 -6.29 16.82 28.18
N ALA A 51 -6.31 16.58 26.86
CA ALA A 51 -6.77 15.33 26.29
C ALA A 51 -5.91 14.14 26.74
N LEU A 52 -4.59 14.30 26.72
CA LEU A 52 -3.66 13.25 27.20
C LEU A 52 -3.87 12.93 28.67
N GLY A 53 -4.06 13.95 29.52
CA GLY A 53 -4.41 13.78 30.94
C GLY A 53 -5.74 13.01 31.13
N ARG A 54 -6.74 13.25 30.26
CA ARG A 54 -8.04 12.52 30.29
C ARG A 54 -7.88 11.07 29.82
N VAL A 55 -7.12 10.82 28.76
CA VAL A 55 -6.81 9.46 28.28
C VAL A 55 -6.14 8.64 29.39
N ASN A 56 -5.18 9.24 30.12
CA ASN A 56 -4.53 8.58 31.25
C ASN A 56 -5.55 8.22 32.37
N ARG A 57 -6.43 9.16 32.76
CA ARG A 57 -7.48 8.89 33.77
C ARG A 57 -8.51 7.87 33.29
N LEU A 58 -8.89 7.91 32.01
CA LEU A 58 -9.76 6.92 31.38
C LEU A 58 -9.15 5.51 31.52
N GLY A 59 -7.87 5.34 31.17
CA GLY A 59 -7.15 4.07 31.28
C GLY A 59 -7.10 3.54 32.73
N VAL A 60 -6.88 4.43 33.70
CA VAL A 60 -6.93 4.06 35.13
C VAL A 60 -8.34 3.65 35.54
N GLY A 61 -9.35 4.42 35.14
CA GLY A 61 -10.75 4.13 35.44
C GLY A 61 -11.22 2.80 34.87
N VAL A 62 -10.89 2.50 33.61
CA VAL A 62 -11.18 1.20 32.97
C VAL A 62 -10.51 0.06 33.73
N ARG A 63 -9.23 0.21 34.07
CA ARG A 63 -8.47 -0.81 34.78
C ARG A 63 -9.06 -1.13 36.16
N ILE A 64 -9.41 -0.09 36.93
CA ILE A 64 -10.09 -0.27 38.22
C ILE A 64 -11.46 -0.91 38.02
N GLY A 65 -12.21 -0.46 37.01
CA GLY A 65 -13.56 -0.95 36.70
C GLY A 65 -13.61 -2.43 36.30
N LEU A 66 -12.59 -2.95 35.62
CA LEU A 66 -12.49 -4.35 35.22
C LEU A 66 -12.45 -5.31 36.41
N TRP A 67 -12.03 -4.84 37.59
CA TRP A 67 -12.09 -5.63 38.84
C TRP A 67 -13.46 -5.60 39.54
N ASN A 68 -14.46 -4.93 38.96
CA ASN A 68 -15.81 -4.90 39.51
C ASN A 68 -16.45 -6.29 39.42
N PRO A 69 -17.06 -6.81 40.51
CA PRO A 69 -17.69 -8.14 40.53
C PRO A 69 -18.75 -8.31 39.43
N VAL A 70 -19.51 -7.27 39.11
CA VAL A 70 -20.51 -7.30 38.02
C VAL A 70 -19.84 -7.48 36.66
N VAL A 71 -18.72 -6.80 36.41
CA VAL A 71 -17.96 -6.94 35.17
C VAL A 71 -17.31 -8.31 35.06
N LEU A 72 -16.76 -8.83 36.18
CA LEU A 72 -16.19 -10.18 36.25
C LEU A 72 -17.25 -11.25 35.96
N VAL A 73 -18.44 -11.13 36.56
CA VAL A 73 -19.56 -12.05 36.29
C VAL A 73 -20.09 -11.89 34.87
N ALA A 74 -20.16 -10.65 34.36
CA ALA A 74 -20.58 -10.39 32.97
C ALA A 74 -19.65 -11.06 31.94
N GLY A 75 -18.37 -11.26 32.27
CA GLY A 75 -17.45 -12.00 31.40
C GLY A 75 -17.81 -13.47 31.15
N PHE A 76 -18.65 -14.06 32.02
CA PHE A 76 -19.22 -15.41 31.84
C PHE A 76 -20.57 -15.42 31.11
N VAL A 77 -21.15 -14.24 30.85
CA VAL A 77 -22.41 -14.11 30.11
C VAL A 77 -22.09 -13.97 28.63
N PRO A 78 -22.52 -14.87 27.74
CA PRO A 78 -22.14 -14.86 26.33
C PRO A 78 -22.36 -13.50 25.61
N SER A 79 -23.48 -12.83 25.90
CA SER A 79 -23.81 -11.52 25.29
C SER A 79 -23.00 -10.34 25.83
N ALA A 80 -22.37 -10.44 26.99
CA ALA A 80 -21.57 -9.38 27.61
C ALA A 80 -20.06 -9.63 27.48
N LYS A 81 -19.65 -10.87 27.25
CA LYS A 81 -18.23 -11.28 27.11
C LYS A 81 -17.44 -10.45 26.11
N PRO A 82 -17.92 -10.14 24.88
CA PRO A 82 -17.17 -9.35 23.91
C PRO A 82 -16.85 -7.93 24.39
N TYR A 83 -17.74 -7.30 25.14
CA TYR A 83 -17.50 -5.95 25.68
C TYR A 83 -16.48 -5.95 26.81
N VAL A 84 -16.49 -7.00 27.64
CA VAL A 84 -15.48 -7.19 28.69
C VAL A 84 -14.13 -7.48 28.07
N SER A 85 -14.07 -8.33 27.05
CA SER A 85 -12.86 -8.63 26.28
C SER A 85 -12.31 -7.38 25.59
N LEU A 86 -13.16 -6.59 24.93
CA LEU A 86 -12.78 -5.33 24.32
C LEU A 86 -12.20 -4.32 25.34
N ALA A 87 -12.85 -4.19 26.50
CA ALA A 87 -12.37 -3.32 27.57
C ALA A 87 -11.00 -3.77 28.12
N HIS A 88 -10.80 -5.08 28.26
CA HIS A 88 -9.54 -5.66 28.71
C HIS A 88 -8.43 -5.43 27.68
N SER A 89 -8.63 -5.83 26.44
CA SER A 89 -7.68 -5.64 25.35
C SER A 89 -7.37 -4.15 25.12
N GLY A 90 -8.39 -3.29 25.18
CA GLY A 90 -8.22 -1.84 25.11
C GLY A 90 -7.36 -1.29 26.25
N SER A 91 -7.54 -1.78 27.49
CA SER A 91 -6.72 -1.39 28.64
C SER A 91 -5.27 -1.84 28.51
N GLU A 92 -5.03 -3.04 27.97
CA GLU A 92 -3.67 -3.54 27.70
C GLU A 92 -3.01 -2.76 26.56
N PHE A 93 -3.73 -2.55 25.47
CA PHE A 93 -3.25 -1.71 24.35
C PHE A 93 -2.88 -0.31 24.83
N MET A 94 -3.74 0.35 25.61
CA MET A 94 -3.45 1.66 26.18
C MET A 94 -2.22 1.65 27.12
N THR A 95 -1.94 0.52 27.75
CA THR A 95 -0.73 0.34 28.57
C THR A 95 0.53 0.32 27.70
N ILE A 96 0.47 -0.38 26.57
CA ILE A 96 1.57 -0.42 25.59
C ILE A 96 1.79 0.98 24.99
N VAL A 97 0.72 1.63 24.51
CA VAL A 97 0.78 3.00 24.00
C VAL A 97 1.40 3.95 25.01
N ARG A 98 0.95 3.90 26.26
CA ARG A 98 1.51 4.74 27.34
C ARG A 98 3.00 4.47 27.58
N ARG A 99 3.43 3.21 27.62
CA ARG A 99 4.86 2.87 27.77
C ARG A 99 5.68 3.36 26.59
N SER A 100 5.14 3.23 25.38
CA SER A 100 5.83 3.65 24.15
C SER A 100 6.00 5.18 24.09
N ILE A 101 5.02 5.94 24.61
CA ILE A 101 5.04 7.41 24.64
C ILE A 101 5.78 7.93 25.87
N ALA A 102 5.97 7.12 26.91
CA ALA A 102 6.60 7.56 28.16
C ALA A 102 7.97 8.21 27.92
N GLY A 103 8.14 9.44 28.41
CA GLY A 103 9.31 10.30 28.19
C GLY A 103 9.28 11.11 26.88
N ASN A 104 8.21 10.98 26.06
CA ASN A 104 8.01 11.71 24.82
C ASN A 104 6.70 12.51 24.80
N GLU A 105 6.11 12.79 25.96
CA GLU A 105 4.79 13.44 26.06
C GLU A 105 4.80 14.84 25.43
N GLN A 106 5.90 15.58 25.59
CA GLN A 106 6.05 16.90 24.96
C GLN A 106 6.08 16.78 23.43
N LEU A 107 6.84 15.81 22.88
CA LEU A 107 6.85 15.56 21.44
C LEU A 107 5.46 15.17 20.91
N LEU A 108 4.66 14.43 21.69
CA LEU A 108 3.28 14.09 21.29
C LEU A 108 2.43 15.37 21.19
N VAL A 109 2.51 16.27 22.16
CA VAL A 109 1.78 17.54 22.14
C VAL A 109 2.21 18.39 20.96
N GLU A 110 3.50 18.53 20.71
CA GLU A 110 4.05 19.27 19.57
C GLU A 110 3.65 18.66 18.23
N ALA A 111 3.68 17.30 18.11
CA ALA A 111 3.27 16.59 16.93
C ALA A 111 1.78 16.83 16.60
N LEU A 112 0.90 16.70 17.60
CA LEU A 112 -0.53 16.94 17.43
C LEU A 112 -0.82 18.40 17.08
N ALA A 113 -0.10 19.34 17.71
CA ALA A 113 -0.24 20.76 17.40
C ALA A 113 0.24 21.08 15.96
N SER A 114 1.32 20.45 15.51
CA SER A 114 1.84 20.66 14.15
C SER A 114 0.89 20.12 13.06
N LEU A 115 0.20 19.02 13.33
CA LEU A 115 -0.79 18.45 12.41
C LEU A 115 -2.06 19.31 12.30
N ASP A 116 -2.37 20.12 13.31
CA ASP A 116 -3.51 21.06 13.30
C ASP A 116 -3.16 22.43 12.71
N GLN A 117 -1.88 22.73 12.51
CA GLN A 117 -1.46 23.97 11.88
C GLN A 117 -1.71 23.87 10.37
N GLY A 118 -2.61 24.71 9.85
CA GLY A 118 -2.76 24.87 8.41
C GLY A 118 -1.49 25.46 7.79
N THR A 119 -1.26 25.19 6.50
CA THR A 119 -0.21 25.87 5.75
C THR A 119 -0.75 27.11 5.05
N THR A 120 0.06 28.16 4.97
CA THR A 120 -0.27 29.38 4.19
C THR A 120 0.04 29.20 2.71
N ASN A 121 0.82 28.17 2.35
CA ASN A 121 1.19 27.83 0.98
C ASN A 121 0.64 26.46 0.62
N SER A 122 -0.24 26.38 -0.35
CA SER A 122 -0.88 25.14 -0.79
C SER A 122 0.11 24.11 -1.37
N ASN A 123 1.31 24.54 -1.75
CA ASN A 123 2.36 23.64 -2.27
C ASN A 123 3.27 23.09 -1.18
N GLU A 124 2.97 23.31 0.09
CA GLU A 124 3.78 22.88 1.23
C GLU A 124 2.92 22.13 2.26
N THR A 125 3.54 21.18 2.97
CA THR A 125 2.92 20.63 4.19
C THR A 125 3.12 21.60 5.37
N PRO A 126 2.34 21.47 6.45
CA PRO A 126 2.76 21.97 7.75
C PRO A 126 4.11 21.36 8.15
N ASN A 127 4.75 21.92 9.17
CA ASN A 127 6.00 21.32 9.68
C ASN A 127 5.71 20.01 10.42
N LEU A 128 6.15 18.90 9.83
CA LEU A 128 5.90 17.54 10.31
C LEU A 128 7.05 16.97 11.16
N LEU A 129 8.08 17.78 11.47
CA LEU A 129 9.30 17.26 12.13
C LEU A 129 9.02 16.70 13.52
N SER A 130 8.18 17.35 14.33
CA SER A 130 7.81 16.85 15.66
C SER A 130 7.05 15.52 15.57
N ALA A 131 6.16 15.36 14.59
CA ALA A 131 5.45 14.10 14.32
C ALA A 131 6.42 12.99 13.89
N ALA A 132 7.39 13.30 13.03
CA ALA A 132 8.43 12.38 12.59
C ALA A 132 9.33 11.92 13.74
N ARG A 133 9.77 12.85 14.58
CA ARG A 133 10.59 12.55 15.77
C ARG A 133 9.83 11.68 16.77
N LEU A 134 8.55 11.98 17.02
CA LEU A 134 7.70 11.13 17.85
C LEU A 134 7.60 9.72 17.27
N SER A 135 7.32 9.60 15.97
CA SER A 135 7.24 8.31 15.28
C SER A 135 8.54 7.51 15.44
N ALA A 136 9.70 8.14 15.23
CA ALA A 136 11.00 7.50 15.37
C ALA A 136 11.29 7.07 16.83
N ALA A 137 10.86 7.85 17.83
CA ALA A 137 11.06 7.53 19.24
C ALA A 137 10.15 6.39 19.74
N VAL A 138 8.95 6.26 19.16
CA VAL A 138 7.89 5.35 19.62
C VAL A 138 7.92 4.00 18.90
N SER A 139 8.23 4.00 17.60
CA SER A 139 8.17 2.80 16.75
C SER A 139 8.98 1.60 17.24
N PRO A 140 10.22 1.72 17.75
CA PRO A 140 10.99 0.56 18.22
C PRO A 140 10.27 -0.20 19.33
N ARG A 141 9.66 0.51 20.29
CA ARG A 141 8.91 -0.10 21.39
C ARG A 141 7.62 -0.77 20.92
N PHE A 142 6.94 -0.17 19.94
CA PHE A 142 5.78 -0.82 19.33
C PHE A 142 6.17 -2.09 18.57
N LEU A 143 7.31 -2.10 17.90
CA LEU A 143 7.82 -3.30 17.22
C LEU A 143 8.16 -4.43 18.20
N GLU A 144 8.78 -4.10 19.35
CA GLU A 144 9.09 -5.08 20.39
C GLU A 144 7.82 -5.74 20.98
N GLU A 145 6.76 -4.97 21.17
CA GLU A 145 5.50 -5.45 21.73
C GLU A 145 4.47 -5.87 20.65
N TYR A 146 4.84 -5.84 19.37
CA TYR A 146 3.91 -5.99 18.25
C TYR A 146 3.13 -7.32 18.28
N ASP A 147 3.80 -8.44 18.56
CA ASP A 147 3.15 -9.76 18.58
C ASP A 147 2.11 -9.86 19.69
N ALA A 148 2.37 -9.25 20.85
CA ALA A 148 1.42 -9.16 21.95
C ALA A 148 0.20 -8.31 21.54
N VAL A 149 0.44 -7.16 20.90
CA VAL A 149 -0.63 -6.29 20.37
C VAL A 149 -1.48 -7.04 19.34
N ALA A 150 -0.85 -7.66 18.36
CA ALA A 150 -1.55 -8.42 17.33
C ALA A 150 -2.39 -9.57 17.91
N GLY A 151 -1.87 -10.26 18.93
CA GLY A 151 -2.60 -11.29 19.68
C GLY A 151 -3.87 -10.74 20.34
N LEU A 152 -3.76 -9.59 21.03
CA LEU A 152 -4.88 -8.90 21.65
C LEU A 152 -5.93 -8.47 20.61
N LEU A 153 -5.49 -7.89 19.49
CA LEU A 153 -6.38 -7.44 18.42
C LEU A 153 -7.14 -8.61 17.77
N ARG A 154 -6.49 -9.78 17.56
CA ARG A 154 -7.14 -11.00 17.04
C ARG A 154 -8.23 -11.50 17.98
N THR A 155 -7.94 -11.55 19.28
CA THR A 155 -8.94 -11.94 20.29
C THR A 155 -10.12 -10.98 20.29
N THR A 156 -9.85 -9.67 20.28
CA THR A 156 -10.87 -8.62 20.26
C THR A 156 -11.75 -8.71 19.01
N LEU A 157 -11.13 -8.90 17.83
CA LEU A 157 -11.86 -9.04 16.56
C LEU A 157 -12.82 -10.25 16.60
N SER A 158 -12.33 -11.42 17.04
CA SER A 158 -13.16 -12.63 17.16
C SER A 158 -14.38 -12.43 18.06
N GLU A 159 -14.20 -11.70 19.17
CA GLU A 159 -15.31 -11.40 20.09
C GLU A 159 -16.30 -10.40 19.51
N LEU A 160 -15.84 -9.36 18.80
CA LEU A 160 -16.68 -8.36 18.12
C LEU A 160 -17.52 -8.98 17.00
N GLU A 161 -16.93 -9.85 16.19
CA GLU A 161 -17.61 -10.53 15.09
C GLU A 161 -18.74 -11.45 15.59
N SER A 162 -18.59 -12.02 16.80
CA SER A 162 -19.63 -12.87 17.41
C SER A 162 -20.91 -12.11 17.77
N VAL A 163 -20.86 -10.76 17.87
CA VAL A 163 -21.98 -9.93 18.38
C VAL A 163 -22.57 -9.01 17.31
N ASP A 164 -21.98 -8.97 16.13
CA ASP A 164 -22.38 -8.09 15.00
C ASP A 164 -22.62 -6.63 15.43
N ARG A 165 -21.73 -6.12 16.29
CA ARG A 165 -21.76 -4.75 16.80
C ARG A 165 -20.42 -4.06 16.54
N LEU A 166 -20.45 -2.74 16.39
CA LEU A 166 -19.28 -1.91 16.08
C LEU A 166 -18.57 -2.32 14.76
N PRO A 167 -19.29 -2.39 13.63
CA PRO A 167 -18.74 -2.89 12.37
C PRO A 167 -17.51 -2.10 11.89
N ASP A 168 -17.46 -0.79 12.13
CA ASP A 168 -16.32 0.05 11.73
C ASP A 168 -15.05 -0.28 12.52
N VAL A 169 -15.19 -0.58 13.82
CA VAL A 169 -14.06 -1.02 14.65
C VAL A 169 -13.57 -2.38 14.19
N ALA A 170 -14.47 -3.33 13.99
CA ALA A 170 -14.14 -4.66 13.49
C ALA A 170 -13.45 -4.59 12.10
N LYS A 171 -13.93 -3.72 11.19
CA LYS A 171 -13.31 -3.47 9.89
C LYS A 171 -11.87 -2.96 10.05
N THR A 172 -11.66 -1.96 10.90
CA THR A 172 -10.31 -1.40 11.12
C THR A 172 -9.35 -2.45 11.72
N LEU A 173 -9.79 -3.22 12.73
CA LEU A 173 -8.97 -4.26 13.32
C LEU A 173 -8.63 -5.37 12.32
N ARG A 174 -9.59 -5.74 11.47
CA ARG A 174 -9.37 -6.72 10.40
C ARG A 174 -8.30 -6.23 9.42
N LEU A 175 -8.39 -5.00 8.94
CA LEU A 175 -7.39 -4.41 8.05
C LEU A 175 -5.99 -4.41 8.67
N LEU A 176 -5.86 -4.00 9.94
CA LEU A 176 -4.57 -4.01 10.64
C LEU A 176 -3.97 -5.42 10.77
N LEU A 177 -4.81 -6.44 10.96
CA LEU A 177 -4.38 -7.83 11.11
C LEU A 177 -4.11 -8.53 9.77
N GLU A 178 -4.89 -8.23 8.74
CA GLU A 178 -4.69 -8.76 7.40
C GLU A 178 -3.41 -8.19 6.76
N GLU A 179 -3.09 -6.93 7.07
CA GLU A 179 -1.94 -6.20 6.52
C GLU A 179 -0.77 -6.10 7.52
N GLU A 180 -0.66 -7.09 8.40
CA GLU A 180 0.34 -7.12 9.50
C GLU A 180 1.78 -6.82 9.02
N SER A 181 2.21 -7.44 7.91
CA SER A 181 3.56 -7.22 7.37
C SER A 181 3.78 -5.77 6.95
N THR A 182 2.79 -5.15 6.32
CA THR A 182 2.84 -3.75 5.91
C THR A 182 2.87 -2.81 7.11
N VAL A 183 2.08 -3.11 8.16
CA VAL A 183 2.11 -2.34 9.41
C VAL A 183 3.50 -2.42 10.07
N ARG A 184 4.12 -3.59 10.12
CA ARG A 184 5.49 -3.76 10.63
C ARG A 184 6.50 -2.95 9.81
N ASP A 185 6.40 -2.98 8.49
CA ASP A 185 7.27 -2.23 7.59
C ASP A 185 7.11 -0.71 7.81
N LEU A 186 5.87 -0.22 7.95
CA LEU A 186 5.62 1.19 8.25
C LEU A 186 6.20 1.62 9.61
N LEU A 187 6.12 0.75 10.63
CA LEU A 187 6.77 1.02 11.91
C LEU A 187 8.31 1.06 11.81
N LEU A 188 8.91 0.20 10.99
CA LEU A 188 10.35 0.25 10.70
C LEU A 188 10.71 1.57 9.99
N ILE A 189 9.97 1.94 8.95
CA ILE A 189 10.18 3.18 8.17
C ILE A 189 10.00 4.43 9.04
N ALA A 190 9.09 4.40 10.01
CA ALA A 190 8.84 5.50 10.92
C ALA A 190 10.09 5.90 11.72
N GLY A 191 11.03 4.97 11.96
CA GLY A 191 12.34 5.25 12.53
C GLY A 191 13.20 6.19 11.68
N ASP A 192 13.04 6.18 10.36
CA ASP A 192 13.78 7.01 9.41
C ASP A 192 13.06 8.33 9.09
N ALA A 193 11.82 8.52 9.55
CA ALA A 193 10.97 9.66 9.18
C ALA A 193 11.63 11.04 9.38
N PRO A 194 12.37 11.33 10.48
CA PRO A 194 13.04 12.62 10.62
C PRO A 194 14.06 12.90 9.51
N ARG A 195 14.89 11.89 9.18
CA ARG A 195 15.90 12.00 8.10
C ARG A 195 15.23 12.20 6.74
N LEU A 196 14.16 11.43 6.47
CA LEU A 196 13.38 11.54 5.24
C LEU A 196 12.70 12.91 5.12
N LEU A 197 12.29 13.53 6.21
CA LEU A 197 11.74 14.89 6.23
C LEU A 197 12.80 16.00 6.30
N GLY A 198 14.06 15.66 6.04
CA GLY A 198 15.10 16.67 5.89
C GLY A 198 15.55 17.31 7.21
N GLU A 199 15.56 16.56 8.33
CA GLU A 199 16.02 17.07 9.63
C GLU A 199 17.46 17.57 9.57
N GLU A 200 18.39 16.79 8.98
CA GLU A 200 19.81 17.09 8.92
C GLU A 200 20.21 17.83 7.63
N LYS A 201 19.62 17.42 6.50
CA LYS A 201 19.87 17.97 5.17
C LYS A 201 18.63 17.91 4.32
N SER A 202 18.47 18.85 3.38
CA SER A 202 17.36 18.82 2.43
C SER A 202 17.39 17.55 1.59
N ILE A 203 16.24 16.89 1.45
CA ILE A 203 16.04 15.65 0.70
C ILE A 203 15.16 15.95 -0.51
N ARG A 204 15.55 15.42 -1.67
CA ARG A 204 14.78 15.53 -2.90
C ARG A 204 14.08 14.24 -3.22
N TYR A 205 12.84 14.39 -3.64
CA TYR A 205 11.94 13.31 -4.02
C TYR A 205 11.59 13.42 -5.50
N PHE A 206 11.56 12.29 -6.16
CA PHE A 206 10.89 12.11 -7.45
C PHE A 206 9.73 11.15 -7.25
N VAL A 207 8.51 11.58 -7.58
CA VAL A 207 7.30 10.77 -7.48
C VAL A 207 6.82 10.46 -8.89
N ALA A 208 6.93 9.20 -9.30
CA ALA A 208 6.36 8.70 -10.53
C ALA A 208 4.87 8.42 -10.32
N LEU A 209 4.00 9.11 -11.05
CA LEU A 209 2.57 8.86 -11.09
C LEU A 209 2.29 7.89 -12.24
N THR A 210 2.00 6.64 -11.89
CA THR A 210 1.86 5.54 -12.84
C THR A 210 0.41 5.21 -13.14
N THR A 211 0.17 4.60 -14.31
CA THR A 211 -1.16 4.18 -14.75
C THR A 211 -1.14 2.75 -15.29
N THR A 212 -2.08 1.95 -14.84
CA THR A 212 -2.26 0.55 -15.28
C THR A 212 -3.00 0.42 -16.61
N SER A 213 -3.36 1.53 -17.26
CA SER A 213 -3.92 1.48 -18.62
C SER A 213 -2.95 0.86 -19.63
N GLU A 214 -1.65 0.96 -19.36
CA GLU A 214 -0.56 0.29 -20.06
C GLU A 214 0.32 -0.39 -19.02
N LEU A 215 0.22 -1.70 -18.92
CA LEU A 215 0.94 -2.49 -17.92
C LEU A 215 2.46 -2.38 -18.08
N ARG A 216 3.12 -2.19 -16.95
CA ARG A 216 4.55 -2.35 -16.73
C ARG A 216 4.77 -3.07 -15.41
N GLY A 217 5.89 -3.72 -15.25
CA GLY A 217 6.21 -4.51 -14.06
C GLY A 217 6.05 -3.75 -12.75
N LEU A 218 6.41 -2.47 -12.72
CA LEU A 218 6.21 -1.60 -11.56
C LEU A 218 5.01 -0.67 -11.80
N GLN A 219 3.81 -1.08 -11.39
CA GLN A 219 2.59 -0.25 -11.32
C GLN A 219 2.10 0.37 -12.64
N GLY A 220 2.67 0.00 -13.79
CA GLY A 220 2.29 0.54 -15.09
C GLY A 220 3.19 1.67 -15.60
N LEU A 221 2.74 2.32 -16.68
CA LEU A 221 3.48 3.38 -17.35
C LEU A 221 3.50 4.67 -16.50
N ILE A 222 4.65 5.37 -16.47
CA ILE A 222 4.73 6.71 -15.90
C ILE A 222 3.93 7.68 -16.80
N GLY A 223 2.81 8.20 -16.29
CA GLY A 223 2.00 9.20 -16.99
C GLY A 223 2.48 10.62 -16.72
N GLN A 224 2.81 10.90 -15.47
CA GLN A 224 3.27 12.17 -14.94
C GLN A 224 4.29 11.94 -13.84
N PHE A 225 4.98 13.00 -13.44
CA PHE A 225 5.83 12.97 -12.26
C PHE A 225 5.71 14.25 -11.44
N ALA A 226 6.04 14.15 -10.15
CA ALA A 226 6.16 15.30 -9.27
C ALA A 226 7.55 15.31 -8.61
N VAL A 227 8.10 16.49 -8.41
CA VAL A 227 9.36 16.70 -7.69
C VAL A 227 9.07 17.46 -6.41
N PHE A 228 9.60 16.95 -5.30
CA PHE A 228 9.47 17.59 -4.00
C PHE A 228 10.85 17.80 -3.37
N SER A 229 10.91 18.76 -2.46
CA SER A 229 11.97 18.85 -1.46
C SER A 229 11.40 18.72 -0.06
N ALA A 230 12.12 18.06 0.82
CA ALA A 230 11.85 18.04 2.25
C ALA A 230 13.00 18.74 2.97
N ASP A 231 12.68 19.77 3.73
CA ASP A 231 13.64 20.54 4.50
C ASP A 231 13.06 20.85 5.89
N ARG A 232 13.75 20.39 6.93
CA ARG A 232 13.37 20.62 8.35
C ARG A 232 11.90 20.35 8.64
N GLY A 233 11.37 19.23 8.09
CA GLY A 233 10.01 18.77 8.33
C GLY A 233 8.95 19.34 7.39
N VAL A 234 9.29 20.23 6.47
CA VAL A 234 8.38 20.80 5.48
C VAL A 234 8.61 20.11 4.14
N LEU A 235 7.59 19.44 3.61
CA LEU A 235 7.59 18.89 2.27
C LEU A 235 7.00 19.92 1.30
N ARG A 236 7.77 20.29 0.29
CA ARG A 236 7.42 21.32 -0.69
C ARG A 236 7.34 20.73 -2.10
N LEU A 237 6.23 20.95 -2.79
CA LEU A 237 6.08 20.64 -4.21
C LEU A 237 6.85 21.68 -5.05
N GLU A 238 7.82 21.21 -5.83
CA GLU A 238 8.62 22.06 -6.70
C GLU A 238 8.14 22.04 -8.16
N LYS A 239 7.71 20.85 -8.63
CA LYS A 239 7.30 20.68 -10.03
C LYS A 239 6.30 19.54 -10.18
N ILE A 240 5.35 19.71 -11.10
CA ILE A 240 4.58 18.64 -11.72
C ILE A 240 4.94 18.65 -13.21
N GLY A 241 5.41 17.51 -13.71
CA GLY A 241 5.86 17.36 -15.10
C GLY A 241 5.11 16.26 -15.83
N LEU A 242 5.05 16.40 -17.14
CA LEU A 242 4.58 15.35 -18.04
C LEU A 242 5.70 14.35 -18.31
N ASN A 243 5.33 13.11 -18.55
CA ASN A 243 6.28 12.07 -18.93
C ASN A 243 7.18 12.46 -20.13
N SER A 244 6.66 13.24 -21.08
CA SER A 244 7.41 13.71 -22.25
C SER A 244 8.54 14.71 -21.93
N GLU A 245 8.59 15.23 -20.70
CA GLU A 245 9.69 16.09 -20.22
C GLU A 245 10.88 15.28 -19.70
N LEU A 246 10.70 13.96 -19.47
CA LEU A 246 11.78 13.07 -19.07
C LEU A 246 12.57 12.64 -20.30
N LYS A 247 13.88 12.73 -20.21
CA LYS A 247 14.79 12.26 -21.26
C LYS A 247 15.26 10.84 -20.97
N THR A 248 15.50 10.10 -22.02
CA THR A 248 16.20 8.82 -21.91
C THR A 248 17.59 9.05 -21.30
N PRO A 249 17.97 8.30 -20.24
CA PRO A 249 19.30 8.42 -19.67
C PRO A 249 20.37 8.14 -20.74
N ARG A 250 21.42 8.94 -20.78
CA ARG A 250 22.53 8.69 -21.70
C ARG A 250 23.28 7.43 -21.35
N GLU A 251 23.42 7.17 -20.07
CA GLU A 251 24.11 5.99 -19.54
C GLU A 251 23.43 5.49 -18.27
N LEU A 252 23.21 4.20 -18.21
CA LEU A 252 22.76 3.50 -17.00
C LEU A 252 23.98 2.92 -16.26
N PRO A 253 23.90 2.73 -14.93
CA PRO A 253 24.87 1.91 -14.20
C PRO A 253 25.08 0.57 -14.89
N SER A 254 26.32 0.09 -14.99
CA SER A 254 26.68 -1.10 -15.76
C SER A 254 25.84 -2.31 -15.39
N MET A 255 25.67 -2.57 -14.10
CA MET A 255 24.88 -3.70 -13.60
C MET A 255 23.42 -3.64 -14.09
N LEU A 256 22.78 -2.47 -14.03
CA LEU A 256 21.40 -2.30 -14.49
C LEU A 256 21.30 -2.43 -16.02
N ARG A 257 22.25 -1.88 -16.76
CA ARG A 257 22.32 -1.98 -18.21
C ARG A 257 22.46 -3.42 -18.68
N GLU A 258 23.33 -4.20 -18.03
CA GLU A 258 23.51 -5.63 -18.34
C GLU A 258 22.22 -6.40 -18.04
N THR A 259 21.62 -6.20 -16.88
CA THR A 259 20.38 -6.86 -16.48
C THR A 259 19.21 -6.55 -17.44
N TYR A 260 19.03 -5.28 -17.78
CA TYR A 260 18.01 -4.86 -18.76
C TYR A 260 18.28 -5.38 -20.15
N GLY A 261 19.55 -5.43 -20.58
CA GLY A 261 19.97 -6.01 -21.87
C GLY A 261 19.62 -7.49 -21.96
N VAL A 262 19.90 -8.25 -20.91
CA VAL A 262 19.63 -9.69 -20.87
C VAL A 262 18.13 -9.96 -20.70
N VAL A 263 17.47 -9.31 -19.72
CA VAL A 263 16.06 -9.62 -19.39
C VAL A 263 15.10 -8.98 -20.39
N TYR A 264 15.30 -7.73 -20.79
CA TYR A 264 14.33 -6.98 -21.61
C TYR A 264 14.78 -6.66 -23.03
N GLY A 265 16.00 -7.10 -23.40
CA GLY A 265 16.54 -6.85 -24.73
C GLY A 265 16.92 -5.40 -25.01
N THR A 266 17.05 -4.56 -23.97
CA THR A 266 17.44 -3.16 -24.09
C THR A 266 18.47 -2.75 -23.04
N ASN A 267 19.55 -2.12 -23.48
CA ASN A 267 20.63 -1.65 -22.61
C ASN A 267 20.41 -0.21 -22.11
N ASN A 268 19.44 0.49 -22.67
CA ASN A 268 19.12 1.87 -22.31
C ASN A 268 17.62 2.13 -22.54
N PRO A 269 16.76 1.72 -21.60
CA PRO A 269 15.33 1.86 -21.77
C PRO A 269 14.94 3.33 -21.82
N GLU A 270 14.12 3.70 -22.79
CA GLU A 270 13.46 4.99 -22.80
C GLU A 270 12.64 5.19 -21.52
N TRP A 271 12.32 6.44 -21.19
CA TRP A 271 11.48 6.76 -20.02
C TRP A 271 10.16 5.95 -19.98
N LEU A 272 9.61 5.61 -21.15
CA LEU A 272 8.43 4.72 -21.31
C LEU A 272 8.63 3.34 -20.70
N ASN A 273 9.87 2.87 -20.62
CA ASN A 273 10.25 1.53 -20.21
C ASN A 273 10.97 1.48 -18.85
N MET A 274 11.10 2.62 -18.16
CA MET A 274 11.76 2.68 -16.85
C MET A 274 11.06 1.82 -15.77
N THR A 275 9.77 1.53 -15.94
CA THR A 275 8.96 0.72 -15.04
C THR A 275 8.74 -0.73 -15.52
N MET A 276 9.52 -1.22 -16.49
CA MET A 276 9.42 -2.62 -16.95
C MET A 276 9.77 -3.62 -15.86
N SER A 277 10.81 -3.34 -15.07
CA SER A 277 11.15 -4.12 -13.89
C SER A 277 10.13 -3.89 -12.77
N PRO A 278 9.74 -4.92 -12.00
CA PRO A 278 8.85 -4.74 -10.85
C PRO A 278 9.55 -4.11 -9.63
N PHE A 279 10.85 -3.82 -9.73
CA PHE A 279 11.67 -3.35 -8.61
C PHE A 279 11.84 -1.84 -8.65
N VAL A 280 11.44 -1.16 -7.57
CA VAL A 280 11.58 0.31 -7.49
C VAL A 280 13.05 0.75 -7.42
N SER A 281 13.95 -0.13 -7.00
CA SER A 281 15.41 0.11 -7.05
C SER A 281 15.89 0.38 -8.47
N ASP A 282 15.40 -0.38 -9.44
CA ASP A 282 15.76 -0.21 -10.85
C ASP A 282 15.21 1.12 -11.38
N LEU A 283 13.98 1.47 -11.02
CA LEU A 283 13.42 2.79 -11.32
C LEU A 283 14.26 3.91 -10.68
N GLY A 284 14.65 3.74 -9.41
CA GLY A 284 15.46 4.72 -8.68
C GLY A 284 16.76 5.03 -9.39
N LEU A 285 17.51 4.01 -9.81
CA LEU A 285 18.76 4.15 -10.55
C LEU A 285 18.56 4.81 -11.94
N GLN A 286 17.49 4.45 -12.64
CA GLN A 286 17.17 5.04 -13.95
C GLN A 286 16.77 6.50 -13.82
N VAL A 287 15.93 6.84 -12.83
CA VAL A 287 15.50 8.23 -12.55
C VAL A 287 16.70 9.09 -12.16
N ALA A 288 17.60 8.57 -11.32
CA ALA A 288 18.81 9.28 -10.94
C ALA A 288 19.66 9.63 -12.16
N SER A 289 19.85 8.67 -13.08
CA SER A 289 20.59 8.90 -14.34
C SER A 289 19.86 9.86 -15.28
N ALA A 290 18.55 9.71 -15.47
CA ALA A 290 17.74 10.55 -16.36
C ALA A 290 17.53 11.97 -15.84
N SER A 291 17.58 12.20 -14.54
CA SER A 291 17.32 13.51 -13.92
C SER A 291 18.27 14.57 -14.43
N LEU A 292 19.56 14.28 -14.48
CA LEU A 292 20.58 15.21 -14.99
C LEU A 292 20.30 15.58 -16.45
N ASP A 293 20.01 14.62 -17.31
CA ASP A 293 19.73 14.84 -18.72
C ASP A 293 18.39 15.59 -18.93
N SER A 294 17.47 15.49 -17.97
CA SER A 294 16.18 16.19 -17.98
C SER A 294 16.22 17.58 -17.32
N GLY A 295 17.40 18.03 -16.86
CA GLY A 295 17.55 19.31 -16.16
C GLY A 295 16.93 19.32 -14.75
N LEU A 296 16.75 18.14 -14.16
CA LEU A 296 16.30 17.96 -12.79
C LEU A 296 17.50 17.73 -11.87
N GLN A 297 17.34 18.03 -10.59
CA GLN A 297 18.32 17.62 -9.60
C GLN A 297 18.13 16.14 -9.27
N VAL A 298 19.24 15.43 -9.03
CA VAL A 298 19.21 14.01 -8.70
C VAL A 298 18.44 13.80 -7.38
N PRO A 299 17.38 13.00 -7.37
CA PRO A 299 16.62 12.71 -6.16
C PRO A 299 17.36 11.69 -5.28
N GLN A 300 17.24 11.84 -3.96
CA GLN A 300 17.68 10.84 -2.98
C GLN A 300 16.58 9.82 -2.68
N VAL A 301 15.32 10.16 -3.00
CA VAL A 301 14.17 9.28 -2.80
C VAL A 301 13.36 9.23 -4.08
N VAL A 302 13.03 8.02 -4.53
CA VAL A 302 12.13 7.80 -5.67
C VAL A 302 10.92 7.00 -5.19
N VAL A 303 9.75 7.52 -5.52
CA VAL A 303 8.45 6.92 -5.19
C VAL A 303 7.74 6.57 -6.49
N ALA A 304 7.19 5.38 -6.56
CA ALA A 304 6.17 5.02 -7.55
C ALA A 304 4.82 4.96 -6.84
N MET A 305 3.84 5.63 -7.38
CA MET A 305 2.47 5.68 -6.88
C MET A 305 1.50 5.64 -8.05
N ASP A 306 0.54 4.73 -8.00
CA ASP A 306 -0.44 4.63 -9.07
C ASP A 306 -1.68 5.51 -8.85
N ILE A 307 -2.47 5.61 -9.90
CA ILE A 307 -3.70 6.43 -9.90
C ILE A 307 -4.72 5.91 -8.87
N LYS A 308 -4.78 4.62 -8.58
CA LYS A 308 -5.76 4.07 -7.62
C LYS A 308 -5.46 4.54 -6.19
N LEU A 309 -4.18 4.53 -5.80
CA LEU A 309 -3.77 5.06 -4.50
C LEU A 309 -4.03 6.57 -4.42
N LEU A 310 -3.68 7.34 -5.47
CA LEU A 310 -3.98 8.77 -5.53
C LEU A 310 -5.48 9.03 -5.40
N SER A 311 -6.33 8.27 -6.11
CA SER A 311 -7.79 8.39 -6.04
C SER A 311 -8.33 8.10 -4.64
N ARG A 312 -7.74 7.12 -3.93
CA ARG A 312 -8.11 6.83 -2.54
C ARG A 312 -7.76 7.98 -1.59
N MET A 313 -6.60 8.59 -1.78
CA MET A 313 -6.22 9.76 -0.98
C MET A 313 -7.19 10.92 -1.21
N VAL A 314 -7.61 11.17 -2.45
CA VAL A 314 -8.61 12.20 -2.80
C VAL A 314 -9.95 11.93 -2.11
N GLU A 315 -10.44 10.70 -2.16
CA GLU A 315 -11.69 10.30 -1.48
C GLU A 315 -11.60 10.47 0.03
N LEU A 316 -10.49 10.09 0.67
CA LEU A 316 -10.28 10.26 2.12
C LEU A 316 -10.28 11.72 2.57
N LEU A 317 -9.89 12.64 1.68
CA LEU A 317 -9.95 14.07 1.91
C LEU A 317 -11.34 14.65 1.68
N GLY A 318 -12.30 13.86 1.17
CA GLY A 318 -13.63 14.35 0.78
C GLY A 318 -13.62 15.23 -0.47
N GLU A 319 -12.56 15.14 -1.27
CA GLU A 319 -12.37 15.91 -2.49
C GLU A 319 -12.95 15.21 -3.72
N SER A 320 -12.97 15.90 -4.85
CA SER A 320 -13.51 15.37 -6.10
C SER A 320 -12.63 15.70 -7.30
N VAL A 321 -12.75 14.89 -8.34
CA VAL A 321 -12.18 15.17 -9.67
C VAL A 321 -13.31 15.64 -10.59
N THR A 322 -13.11 16.79 -11.22
CA THR A 322 -14.03 17.31 -12.23
C THR A 322 -13.66 16.77 -13.60
N THR A 323 -14.59 16.10 -14.26
CA THR A 323 -14.44 15.62 -15.62
C THR A 323 -14.54 16.77 -16.64
N LYS A 324 -14.24 16.50 -17.91
CA LYS A 324 -14.32 17.51 -18.98
C LYS A 324 -15.73 18.08 -19.15
N ASP A 325 -16.76 17.28 -18.92
CA ASP A 325 -18.18 17.70 -19.02
C ASP A 325 -18.70 18.38 -17.74
N GLY A 326 -17.85 18.53 -16.70
CA GLY A 326 -18.18 19.17 -15.44
C GLY A 326 -18.74 18.22 -14.36
N SER A 327 -18.85 16.92 -14.62
CA SER A 327 -19.29 15.94 -13.63
C SER A 327 -18.27 15.82 -12.50
N GLN A 328 -18.75 15.59 -11.27
CA GLN A 328 -17.91 15.41 -10.08
C GLN A 328 -17.77 13.94 -9.73
N LEU A 329 -16.54 13.46 -9.69
CA LEU A 329 -16.19 12.10 -9.28
C LEU A 329 -15.61 12.13 -7.87
N THR A 330 -16.19 11.37 -6.94
CA THR A 330 -15.86 11.42 -5.52
C THR A 330 -15.37 10.08 -4.95
N SER A 331 -15.64 8.96 -5.62
CA SER A 331 -15.16 7.64 -5.15
C SER A 331 -13.85 7.25 -5.80
N THR A 332 -13.06 6.44 -5.09
CA THR A 332 -11.79 5.87 -5.57
C THR A 332 -11.96 5.22 -6.94
N GLU A 333 -13.01 4.39 -7.10
CA GLU A 333 -13.26 3.63 -8.31
C GLU A 333 -13.61 4.54 -9.48
N SER A 334 -14.48 5.54 -9.28
CA SER A 334 -14.88 6.46 -10.34
C SER A 334 -13.73 7.35 -10.81
N ILE A 335 -12.94 7.87 -9.85
CA ILE A 335 -11.75 8.70 -10.15
C ILE A 335 -10.71 7.87 -10.88
N ALA A 336 -10.36 6.69 -10.35
CA ALA A 336 -9.36 5.83 -10.97
C ALA A 336 -9.78 5.38 -12.37
N ALA A 337 -11.04 4.96 -12.57
CA ALA A 337 -11.56 4.57 -13.87
C ALA A 337 -11.52 5.72 -14.88
N TYR A 338 -11.86 6.94 -14.46
CA TYR A 338 -11.81 8.10 -15.32
C TYR A 338 -10.37 8.46 -15.73
N LEU A 339 -9.47 8.60 -14.77
CA LEU A 339 -8.09 8.99 -15.03
C LEU A 339 -7.30 7.92 -15.80
N THR A 340 -7.67 6.66 -15.67
CA THR A 340 -6.99 5.53 -16.35
C THR A 340 -7.59 5.25 -17.74
N ASN A 341 -8.89 5.41 -17.92
CA ASN A 341 -9.59 5.02 -19.14
C ASN A 341 -10.55 6.11 -19.67
N GLY A 342 -11.47 6.64 -18.85
CA GLY A 342 -12.54 7.57 -19.28
C GLY A 342 -12.02 8.81 -19.98
N ILE A 343 -10.92 9.36 -19.53
CA ILE A 343 -10.31 10.57 -20.09
C ILE A 343 -9.90 10.42 -21.56
N TYR A 344 -9.65 9.21 -22.06
CA TYR A 344 -9.35 8.98 -23.49
C TYR A 344 -10.59 9.14 -24.37
N PHE A 345 -11.78 8.91 -23.82
CA PHE A 345 -13.04 9.15 -24.54
C PHE A 345 -13.37 10.64 -24.62
N ASP A 346 -13.00 11.42 -23.60
CA ASP A 346 -13.13 12.87 -23.62
C ASP A 346 -12.18 13.56 -24.61
N PHE A 347 -11.02 12.95 -24.85
CA PHE A 347 -9.99 13.43 -25.75
C PHE A 347 -9.56 12.35 -26.75
N PRO A 348 -10.46 11.93 -27.66
CA PRO A 348 -10.21 10.77 -28.53
C PRO A 348 -9.07 11.01 -29.54
N VAL A 349 -8.81 12.27 -29.92
CA VAL A 349 -7.83 12.66 -30.93
C VAL A 349 -6.72 13.53 -30.35
N ASP A 350 -7.06 14.56 -29.57
CA ASP A 350 -6.11 15.55 -29.04
C ASP A 350 -5.41 15.05 -27.77
N GLN A 351 -4.31 14.35 -27.97
CA GLN A 351 -3.50 13.83 -26.87
C GLN A 351 -2.75 14.93 -26.09
N SER A 352 -2.48 16.07 -26.70
CA SER A 352 -1.85 17.21 -26.02
C SER A 352 -2.81 17.86 -25.05
N ALA A 353 -4.05 18.12 -25.47
CA ALA A 353 -5.10 18.62 -24.60
C ALA A 353 -5.41 17.65 -23.45
N ARG A 354 -5.44 16.34 -23.72
CA ARG A 354 -5.62 15.32 -22.68
C ARG A 354 -4.52 15.38 -21.62
N LYS A 355 -3.25 15.41 -22.04
CA LYS A 355 -2.11 15.48 -21.11
C LYS A 355 -2.14 16.76 -20.28
N GLU A 356 -2.47 17.88 -20.90
CA GLU A 356 -2.59 19.16 -20.20
C GLU A 356 -3.74 19.13 -19.18
N PHE A 357 -4.88 18.55 -19.54
CA PHE A 357 -6.01 18.39 -18.62
C PHE A 357 -5.65 17.49 -17.43
N GLN A 358 -4.94 16.38 -17.67
CA GLN A 358 -4.41 15.54 -16.60
C GLN A 358 -3.44 16.31 -15.68
N ARG A 359 -2.58 17.15 -16.26
CA ARG A 359 -1.66 17.99 -15.48
C ARG A 359 -2.41 18.99 -14.60
N GLN A 360 -3.50 19.59 -15.12
CA GLN A 360 -4.35 20.50 -14.35
C GLN A 360 -4.99 19.78 -13.16
N ILE A 361 -5.54 18.57 -13.36
CA ILE A 361 -6.09 17.76 -12.27
C ILE A 361 -5.01 17.50 -11.19
N SER A 362 -3.83 17.04 -11.58
CA SER A 362 -2.75 16.75 -10.64
C SER A 362 -2.28 18.01 -9.91
N SER A 363 -2.27 19.16 -10.59
CA SER A 363 -1.90 20.46 -10.01
C SER A 363 -2.92 20.96 -8.98
N GLN A 364 -4.15 20.49 -9.04
CA GLN A 364 -5.19 20.78 -8.04
C GLN A 364 -5.12 19.79 -6.86
N LEU A 365 -4.98 18.51 -7.14
CA LEU A 365 -5.09 17.46 -6.12
C LEU A 365 -3.84 17.34 -5.24
N ILE A 366 -2.63 17.42 -5.81
CA ILE A 366 -1.41 17.22 -5.03
C ILE A 366 -1.25 18.27 -3.92
N PRO A 367 -1.50 19.58 -4.15
CA PRO A 367 -1.48 20.55 -3.07
C PRO A 367 -2.50 20.28 -1.96
N VAL A 368 -3.69 19.82 -2.31
CA VAL A 368 -4.72 19.47 -1.31
C VAL A 368 -4.26 18.31 -0.43
N ILE A 369 -3.68 17.27 -1.03
CA ILE A 369 -3.09 16.13 -0.29
C ILE A 369 -1.99 16.60 0.66
N LEU A 370 -1.15 17.54 0.26
CA LEU A 370 -0.07 18.08 1.09
C LEU A 370 -0.61 18.93 2.24
N SER A 371 -1.72 19.66 2.03
CA SER A 371 -2.24 20.63 3.00
C SER A 371 -2.93 20.02 4.21
N ASP A 372 -3.42 18.77 4.11
CA ASP A 372 -4.13 18.09 5.21
C ASP A 372 -3.52 16.72 5.59
N PRO A 373 -2.33 16.70 6.20
CA PRO A 373 -1.70 15.46 6.66
C PRO A 373 -2.50 14.78 7.78
N ARG A 374 -3.39 15.51 8.46
CA ARG A 374 -4.25 14.98 9.52
C ARG A 374 -5.37 14.11 8.96
N ALA A 375 -6.06 14.55 7.91
CA ALA A 375 -7.07 13.74 7.24
C ALA A 375 -6.41 12.46 6.69
N MET A 376 -5.22 12.58 6.11
CA MET A 376 -4.43 11.42 5.67
C MET A 376 -4.09 10.47 6.81
N ALA A 377 -3.64 10.98 7.96
CA ALA A 377 -3.33 10.16 9.13
C ALA A 377 -4.58 9.45 9.68
N SER A 378 -5.74 10.13 9.71
CA SER A 378 -6.99 9.52 10.19
C SER A 378 -7.52 8.41 9.28
N GLY A 379 -7.27 8.49 7.97
CA GLY A 379 -7.65 7.49 6.96
C GLY A 379 -6.58 6.44 6.67
N SER A 380 -5.43 6.48 7.34
CA SER A 380 -4.25 5.67 6.99
C SER A 380 -4.50 4.15 6.98
N ALA A 381 -5.35 3.63 7.88
CA ALA A 381 -5.71 2.22 7.89
C ALA A 381 -6.39 1.77 6.58
N GLU A 382 -7.11 2.65 5.90
CA GLU A 382 -7.78 2.36 4.63
C GLU A 382 -6.82 2.40 3.43
N LEU A 383 -5.60 2.91 3.61
CA LEU A 383 -4.54 2.84 2.61
C LEU A 383 -3.73 1.53 2.69
N LEU A 384 -3.73 0.84 3.84
CA LEU A 384 -2.93 -0.36 4.07
C LEU A 384 -3.11 -1.44 2.98
N PRO A 385 -4.34 -1.79 2.55
CA PRO A 385 -4.52 -2.78 1.49
C PRO A 385 -3.91 -2.36 0.14
N LEU A 386 -3.86 -1.06 -0.15
CA LEU A 386 -3.23 -0.56 -1.37
C LEU A 386 -1.71 -0.58 -1.27
N LEU A 387 -1.18 -0.25 -0.09
CA LEU A 387 0.27 -0.30 0.16
C LEU A 387 0.79 -1.75 0.08
N SER A 388 0.12 -2.69 0.74
CA SER A 388 0.51 -4.11 0.75
C SER A 388 0.45 -4.76 -0.63
N ARG A 389 -0.51 -4.34 -1.45
CA ARG A 389 -0.67 -4.82 -2.84
C ARG A 389 0.27 -4.14 -3.83
N GLY A 390 1.05 -3.15 -3.38
CA GLY A 390 2.10 -2.53 -4.16
C GLY A 390 1.65 -1.32 -4.99
N HIS A 391 0.48 -0.70 -4.70
CA HIS A 391 0.07 0.59 -5.28
C HIS A 391 0.99 1.75 -4.88
N PHE A 392 1.94 1.46 -4.00
CA PHE A 392 3.02 2.35 -3.56
C PHE A 392 4.32 1.57 -3.48
N ALA A 393 5.40 2.16 -3.96
CA ALA A 393 6.75 1.66 -3.77
C ALA A 393 7.71 2.84 -3.57
N ILE A 394 8.73 2.65 -2.74
CA ILE A 394 9.68 3.70 -2.40
C ILE A 394 11.11 3.15 -2.38
N TRP A 395 12.01 3.85 -3.03
CA TRP A 395 13.43 3.59 -3.00
C TRP A 395 14.18 4.79 -2.42
N VAL A 396 15.16 4.50 -1.61
CA VAL A 396 16.08 5.50 -1.04
C VAL A 396 17.48 5.19 -1.53
N ASP A 397 18.17 6.20 -2.04
CA ASP A 397 19.56 6.07 -2.44
C ASP A 397 20.43 5.68 -1.23
N PRO A 398 20.95 4.44 -1.17
CA PRO A 398 21.70 3.97 -0.01
C PRO A 398 23.05 4.69 0.16
N THR A 399 23.53 5.39 -0.85
CA THR A 399 24.76 6.20 -0.76
C THR A 399 24.50 7.57 -0.14
N ALA A 400 23.25 8.04 -0.21
CA ALA A 400 22.85 9.34 0.31
C ALA A 400 22.21 9.26 1.70
N ILE A 401 21.44 8.21 1.99
CA ILE A 401 20.69 8.05 3.24
C ILE A 401 20.78 6.58 3.67
N ASP A 402 21.33 6.32 4.85
CA ASP A 402 21.21 5.01 5.49
C ASP A 402 19.77 4.82 5.98
N SER A 403 19.02 3.95 5.31
CA SER A 403 17.59 3.72 5.56
C SER A 403 17.24 2.24 5.50
N VAL A 404 16.30 1.83 6.33
CA VAL A 404 15.75 0.47 6.32
C VAL A 404 14.74 0.25 5.18
N ILE A 405 14.26 1.30 4.53
CA ILE A 405 13.17 1.26 3.53
C ILE A 405 13.43 0.22 2.45
N ASN A 406 14.64 0.19 1.89
CA ASN A 406 14.99 -0.75 0.82
C ASN A 406 14.92 -2.23 1.23
N ARG A 407 14.82 -2.52 2.54
CA ARG A 407 14.66 -3.89 3.10
C ARG A 407 13.21 -4.23 3.45
N THR A 408 12.29 -3.30 3.30
CA THR A 408 10.85 -3.49 3.55
C THR A 408 10.12 -3.95 2.29
N SER A 409 8.89 -4.43 2.44
CA SER A 409 8.03 -4.77 1.30
C SER A 409 7.70 -3.56 0.42
N LEU A 410 7.71 -2.36 0.98
CA LEU A 410 7.49 -1.11 0.25
C LEU A 410 8.72 -0.69 -0.58
N GLY A 411 9.92 -1.13 -0.18
CA GLY A 411 11.16 -0.93 -0.94
C GLY A 411 11.23 -1.73 -2.23
N ARG A 412 10.43 -2.80 -2.37
CA ARG A 412 10.34 -3.64 -3.58
C ARG A 412 11.69 -3.87 -4.26
N VAL A 413 12.68 -4.27 -3.48
CA VAL A 413 14.01 -4.66 -3.97
C VAL A 413 14.04 -6.17 -4.11
N TYR A 414 14.54 -6.67 -5.24
CA TYR A 414 14.69 -8.10 -5.42
C TYR A 414 15.80 -8.65 -4.53
N ASP A 415 15.46 -9.69 -3.78
CA ASP A 415 16.43 -10.48 -3.02
C ASP A 415 16.51 -11.90 -3.62
N PRO A 416 17.59 -12.22 -4.33
CA PRO A 416 17.77 -13.55 -4.93
C PRO A 416 17.93 -14.67 -3.89
N THR A 417 18.25 -14.33 -2.64
CA THR A 417 18.34 -15.27 -1.52
C THR A 417 17.07 -15.32 -0.69
N GLY A 418 16.13 -14.42 -0.99
CA GLY A 418 14.87 -14.23 -0.30
C GLY A 418 13.84 -15.33 -0.55
N ARG A 419 12.61 -15.01 -0.20
CA ARG A 419 11.47 -15.94 -0.30
C ARG A 419 10.35 -15.43 -1.22
N ASP A 420 10.53 -14.24 -1.82
CA ASP A 420 9.49 -13.60 -2.62
C ASP A 420 9.59 -14.00 -4.09
N ILE A 421 8.54 -14.61 -4.63
CA ILE A 421 8.36 -14.79 -6.07
C ILE A 421 7.68 -13.54 -6.61
N TRP A 422 8.21 -12.98 -7.71
CA TRP A 422 7.63 -11.82 -8.36
C TRP A 422 7.08 -12.19 -9.73
N LEU A 423 5.87 -11.74 -10.02
CA LEU A 423 5.26 -11.83 -11.34
C LEU A 423 5.06 -10.41 -11.87
N ALA A 424 5.49 -10.15 -13.08
CA ALA A 424 5.35 -8.87 -13.75
C ALA A 424 4.75 -9.05 -15.15
N PHE A 425 3.95 -8.08 -15.60
CA PHE A 425 3.44 -8.01 -16.97
C PHE A 425 3.84 -6.68 -17.59
N ASN A 426 4.32 -6.76 -18.83
CA ASN A 426 4.66 -5.60 -19.64
C ASN A 426 3.85 -5.62 -20.94
N ASN A 427 3.17 -4.53 -21.25
CA ASN A 427 2.47 -4.36 -22.51
C ASN A 427 3.48 -4.14 -23.65
N LEU A 428 3.39 -4.99 -24.67
CA LEU A 428 4.27 -4.91 -25.86
C LEU A 428 3.67 -4.07 -26.99
N THR A 429 2.40 -3.68 -26.90
CA THR A 429 1.67 -3.02 -27.98
C THR A 429 1.52 -1.52 -27.79
N ALA A 430 1.84 -1.01 -26.60
CA ALA A 430 1.65 0.39 -26.21
C ALA A 430 0.19 0.91 -26.36
N ASN A 431 -0.80 0.02 -26.54
CA ASN A 431 -2.21 0.38 -26.39
C ASN A 431 -2.56 0.61 -24.90
N LYS A 432 -3.77 1.05 -24.61
CA LYS A 432 -4.26 1.33 -23.24
C LYS A 432 -5.38 0.39 -22.83
N LEU A 433 -5.45 -0.80 -23.43
CA LEU A 433 -6.51 -1.80 -23.20
C LEU A 433 -6.25 -2.68 -21.96
N ASP A 434 -5.07 -2.59 -21.36
CA ASP A 434 -4.77 -3.37 -20.16
C ASP A 434 -5.64 -3.00 -18.96
N PHE A 435 -6.30 -1.82 -19.01
CA PHE A 435 -7.39 -1.47 -18.09
C PHE A 435 -8.47 -2.55 -18.02
N TYR A 436 -8.73 -3.26 -19.11
CA TYR A 436 -9.75 -4.30 -19.21
C TYR A 436 -9.25 -5.70 -18.87
N ILE A 437 -7.96 -5.86 -18.53
CA ILE A 437 -7.42 -7.16 -18.13
C ILE A 437 -7.82 -7.48 -16.68
N GLN A 438 -8.57 -8.57 -16.52
CA GLN A 438 -9.01 -9.09 -15.23
C GLN A 438 -8.23 -10.36 -14.90
N PRO A 439 -7.34 -10.34 -13.88
CA PRO A 439 -6.61 -11.50 -13.46
C PRO A 439 -7.45 -12.36 -12.51
N ARG A 440 -7.27 -13.68 -12.62
CA ARG A 440 -7.67 -14.64 -11.59
C ARG A 440 -6.49 -15.56 -11.36
N ILE A 441 -5.90 -15.51 -10.19
CA ILE A 441 -4.73 -16.31 -9.84
C ILE A 441 -5.11 -17.22 -8.67
N SER A 442 -4.88 -18.51 -8.83
CA SER A 442 -5.06 -19.49 -7.75
C SER A 442 -3.75 -20.25 -7.52
N LEU A 443 -3.49 -20.56 -6.25
CA LEU A 443 -2.30 -21.27 -5.80
C LEU A 443 -2.72 -22.54 -5.08
N THR A 444 -2.07 -23.66 -5.47
CA THR A 444 -2.12 -24.93 -4.75
C THR A 444 -0.71 -25.30 -4.31
N GLU A 445 -0.55 -25.61 -3.04
CA GLU A 445 0.75 -25.95 -2.45
C GLU A 445 0.70 -27.33 -1.79
N VAL A 446 1.73 -28.13 -2.02
CA VAL A 446 1.91 -29.43 -1.38
C VAL A 446 3.35 -29.55 -0.89
N CYS A 447 3.50 -29.77 0.41
CA CYS A 447 4.80 -30.11 1.01
C CYS A 447 4.96 -31.62 1.05
N THR A 448 5.96 -32.15 0.33
CA THR A 448 6.26 -33.58 0.33
C THR A 448 7.77 -33.82 0.32
N SER A 449 8.23 -34.74 1.14
CA SER A 449 9.66 -35.09 1.26
C SER A 449 10.59 -33.90 1.50
N GLY A 450 10.11 -32.88 2.23
CA GLY A 450 10.87 -31.66 2.53
C GLY A 450 10.86 -30.62 1.41
N ASN A 451 10.22 -30.90 0.29
CA ASN A 451 10.08 -29.98 -0.84
C ASN A 451 8.67 -29.38 -0.89
N LEU A 452 8.59 -28.09 -1.16
CA LEU A 452 7.35 -27.38 -1.44
C LEU A 452 7.12 -27.34 -2.95
N TRP A 453 6.05 -27.97 -3.39
CA TRP A 453 5.54 -27.88 -4.75
C TRP A 453 4.45 -26.82 -4.78
N SER A 454 4.58 -25.85 -5.67
CA SER A 454 3.59 -24.80 -5.84
C SER A 454 3.11 -24.78 -7.28
N ARG A 455 1.78 -24.86 -7.45
CA ARG A 455 1.10 -24.79 -8.74
C ARG A 455 0.26 -23.54 -8.80
N TRP A 456 0.57 -22.68 -9.75
CA TRP A 456 -0.12 -21.42 -10.03
C TRP A 456 -0.98 -21.58 -11.26
N ASN A 457 -2.28 -21.36 -11.12
CA ASN A 457 -3.14 -21.18 -12.27
C ASN A 457 -3.39 -19.69 -12.44
N ILE A 458 -3.02 -19.15 -13.58
CA ILE A 458 -3.07 -17.73 -13.91
C ILE A 458 -4.01 -17.58 -15.10
N ASP A 459 -5.19 -17.02 -14.84
CA ASP A 459 -6.17 -16.67 -15.87
C ASP A 459 -6.19 -15.15 -16.03
N LEU A 460 -6.02 -14.67 -17.25
CA LEU A 460 -6.09 -13.26 -17.60
C LEU A 460 -7.20 -13.08 -18.63
N ARG A 461 -8.33 -12.48 -18.23
CA ARG A 461 -9.45 -12.20 -19.10
C ARG A 461 -9.38 -10.78 -19.61
N ASN A 462 -9.47 -10.60 -20.93
CA ASN A 462 -9.63 -9.30 -21.54
C ASN A 462 -11.14 -8.98 -21.68
N GLU A 463 -11.65 -8.06 -20.86
CA GLU A 463 -13.05 -7.63 -20.86
C GLU A 463 -13.34 -6.50 -21.87
N ALA A 464 -12.36 -6.11 -22.68
CA ALA A 464 -12.61 -5.19 -23.80
C ALA A 464 -13.68 -5.81 -24.74
N VAL A 465 -14.66 -5.00 -25.14
CA VAL A 465 -15.79 -5.46 -25.96
C VAL A 465 -15.38 -5.50 -27.42
N PRO A 466 -15.40 -6.66 -28.08
CA PRO A 466 -15.12 -6.74 -29.51
C PRO A 466 -16.04 -5.84 -30.33
N GLY A 467 -15.48 -5.07 -31.27
CA GLY A 467 -16.25 -4.18 -32.14
C GLY A 467 -16.76 -2.89 -31.49
N TYR A 468 -16.47 -2.64 -30.20
CA TYR A 468 -16.76 -1.36 -29.57
C TYR A 468 -15.84 -0.27 -30.14
N PRO A 469 -16.35 0.94 -30.43
CA PRO A 469 -15.58 2.03 -31.04
C PRO A 469 -14.68 2.75 -30.01
N TYR A 470 -13.67 2.05 -29.54
CA TYR A 470 -12.66 2.67 -28.67
C TYR A 470 -11.94 3.81 -29.38
N PRO A 471 -11.57 4.89 -28.65
CA PRO A 471 -10.67 5.91 -29.21
C PRO A 471 -9.41 5.27 -29.79
N GLU A 472 -8.99 5.75 -30.94
CA GLU A 472 -7.85 5.20 -31.68
C GLU A 472 -6.59 5.09 -30.81
N TYR A 473 -6.24 6.13 -30.08
CA TYR A 473 -5.07 6.15 -29.20
C TYR A 473 -5.15 5.11 -28.06
N LEU A 474 -6.36 4.75 -27.64
CA LEU A 474 -6.56 3.74 -26.59
C LEU A 474 -6.40 2.32 -27.14
N ALA A 475 -6.89 2.08 -28.36
CA ALA A 475 -7.05 0.74 -28.92
C ALA A 475 -5.91 0.32 -29.83
N LEU A 476 -5.28 1.27 -30.56
CA LEU A 476 -4.28 0.92 -31.57
C LEU A 476 -2.96 0.46 -30.98
N ARG A 477 -2.48 -0.63 -31.51
CA ARG A 477 -1.15 -1.16 -31.29
C ARG A 477 -0.13 -0.25 -31.97
N ALA A 478 0.88 0.21 -31.21
CA ALA A 478 1.93 1.09 -31.74
C ALA A 478 2.75 0.41 -32.87
N ASP A 479 2.92 -0.91 -32.78
CA ASP A 479 3.64 -1.73 -33.76
C ASP A 479 2.87 -1.92 -35.08
N LEU A 480 1.59 -1.56 -35.11
CA LEU A 480 0.72 -1.68 -36.31
C LEU A 480 0.29 -0.31 -36.87
N ARG A 481 0.72 0.81 -36.31
CA ARG A 481 0.25 2.16 -36.69
C ARG A 481 0.50 2.48 -38.17
N ASP A 482 1.64 2.05 -38.70
CA ASP A 482 1.99 2.31 -40.11
C ASP A 482 1.26 1.37 -41.07
N GLU A 483 0.76 0.23 -40.61
CA GLU A 483 0.06 -0.75 -41.43
C GLU A 483 -1.47 -0.57 -41.41
N VAL A 484 -2.01 0.04 -40.35
CA VAL A 484 -3.48 0.17 -40.11
C VAL A 484 -4.12 1.22 -41.00
N ALA A 485 -3.36 2.15 -41.59
CA ALA A 485 -3.88 3.11 -42.57
C ALA A 485 -4.50 2.46 -43.82
N LEU A 486 -4.38 1.13 -43.97
CA LEU A 486 -4.77 0.39 -45.16
C LEU A 486 -5.94 -0.59 -45.01
N ASP A 487 -6.40 -0.89 -43.77
CA ASP A 487 -7.45 -1.90 -43.61
C ASP A 487 -8.36 -1.70 -42.38
N ALA A 488 -9.61 -1.29 -42.62
CA ALA A 488 -10.64 -1.09 -41.57
C ALA A 488 -10.98 -2.38 -40.78
N ASP A 489 -10.60 -3.55 -41.28
CA ASP A 489 -10.85 -4.85 -40.63
C ASP A 489 -9.84 -5.18 -39.52
N ARG A 490 -8.72 -4.47 -39.44
CA ARG A 490 -7.69 -4.69 -38.42
C ARG A 490 -8.03 -4.08 -37.06
N THR A 491 -9.03 -3.19 -36.99
CA THR A 491 -9.62 -2.74 -35.72
C THR A 491 -10.29 -3.87 -34.94
N ARG A 492 -10.44 -5.08 -35.53
CA ARG A 492 -11.00 -6.26 -34.88
C ARG A 492 -10.06 -6.91 -33.87
N SER A 493 -8.77 -6.69 -33.90
CA SER A 493 -7.86 -7.27 -32.90
C SER A 493 -7.62 -6.33 -31.72
N LEU A 494 -8.69 -5.89 -31.05
CA LEU A 494 -8.61 -5.23 -29.75
C LEU A 494 -8.03 -6.20 -28.71
N GLY A 495 -6.75 -6.47 -28.79
CA GLY A 495 -6.05 -7.43 -27.95
C GLY A 495 -4.88 -6.80 -27.21
N SER A 496 -4.59 -7.31 -26.01
CA SER A 496 -3.35 -7.05 -25.31
C SER A 496 -2.32 -8.10 -25.70
N HIS A 497 -1.10 -7.66 -26.02
CA HIS A 497 0.04 -8.53 -26.19
C HIS A 497 0.99 -8.26 -25.03
N LEU A 498 1.16 -9.24 -24.17
CA LEU A 498 1.87 -9.09 -22.90
C LEU A 498 3.15 -9.95 -22.88
N ASP A 499 4.17 -9.39 -22.25
CA ASP A 499 5.36 -10.08 -21.80
C ASP A 499 5.24 -10.32 -20.29
N ALA A 500 5.16 -11.59 -19.90
CA ALA A 500 5.20 -11.99 -18.51
C ALA A 500 6.64 -12.31 -18.07
N SER A 501 7.01 -11.83 -16.90
CA SER A 501 8.29 -12.13 -16.26
C SER A 501 8.05 -12.70 -14.87
N VAL A 502 8.58 -13.89 -14.58
CA VAL A 502 8.55 -14.52 -13.27
C VAL A 502 9.97 -14.48 -12.70
N PHE A 503 10.15 -13.84 -11.57
CA PHE A 503 11.44 -13.78 -10.86
C PHE A 503 11.40 -14.76 -9.69
N LEU A 504 12.24 -15.77 -9.75
CA LEU A 504 12.35 -16.83 -8.76
C LEU A 504 13.66 -16.66 -7.97
N PRO A 505 13.61 -16.59 -6.64
CA PRO A 505 14.82 -16.68 -5.81
C PRO A 505 15.61 -17.98 -6.08
N ALA A 506 16.88 -17.98 -5.76
CA ALA A 506 17.78 -19.12 -6.02
C ALA A 506 17.33 -20.45 -5.37
N SER A 507 16.52 -20.37 -4.30
CA SER A 507 15.93 -21.54 -3.63
C SER A 507 14.76 -22.17 -4.39
N PHE A 508 14.25 -21.51 -5.45
CA PHE A 508 13.17 -22.02 -6.28
C PHE A 508 13.68 -22.48 -7.63
N LYS A 509 13.02 -23.50 -8.17
CA LYS A 509 13.22 -23.94 -9.56
C LYS A 509 11.86 -24.02 -10.23
N MET A 510 11.77 -23.55 -11.46
CA MET A 510 10.62 -23.81 -12.29
C MET A 510 10.68 -25.27 -12.78
N VAL A 511 9.58 -25.99 -12.63
CA VAL A 511 9.43 -27.34 -13.13
C VAL A 511 8.74 -27.32 -14.48
N GLN A 512 7.68 -26.50 -14.62
CA GLN A 512 6.83 -26.51 -15.80
C GLN A 512 6.09 -25.20 -15.97
N LEU A 513 5.87 -24.81 -17.24
CA LEU A 513 4.98 -23.74 -17.66
C LEU A 513 4.15 -24.26 -18.84
N ARG A 514 2.83 -24.30 -18.69
CA ARG A 514 1.88 -24.79 -19.72
C ARG A 514 0.80 -23.76 -19.99
N ASP A 515 0.27 -23.78 -21.21
CA ASP A 515 -0.95 -23.06 -21.58
C ASP A 515 -2.23 -23.86 -21.27
N SER A 516 -3.40 -23.29 -21.59
CA SER A 516 -4.71 -23.93 -21.39
C SER A 516 -4.90 -25.23 -22.17
N SER A 517 -4.13 -25.48 -23.22
CA SER A 517 -4.16 -26.74 -23.97
C SER A 517 -3.32 -27.83 -23.32
N GLY A 518 -2.53 -27.48 -22.30
CA GLY A 518 -1.53 -28.34 -21.67
C GLY A 518 -0.21 -28.39 -22.44
N ALA A 519 -0.05 -27.60 -23.50
CA ALA A 519 1.20 -27.49 -24.24
C ALA A 519 2.23 -26.67 -23.43
N GLU A 520 3.51 -27.03 -23.57
CA GLU A 520 4.59 -26.27 -22.95
C GLU A 520 4.75 -24.91 -23.64
N VAL A 521 4.76 -23.83 -22.83
CA VAL A 521 4.92 -22.46 -23.35
C VAL A 521 6.40 -22.22 -23.65
N GLY A 522 6.68 -21.70 -24.84
CA GLY A 522 8.01 -21.22 -25.22
C GLY A 522 8.45 -20.09 -24.30
N ARG A 523 9.63 -20.22 -23.72
CA ARG A 523 10.13 -19.29 -22.70
C ARG A 523 11.61 -18.97 -22.88
N PHE A 524 11.99 -17.82 -22.33
CA PHE A 524 13.38 -17.42 -22.12
C PHE A 524 13.69 -17.51 -20.62
N GLU A 525 14.87 -18.02 -20.27
CA GLU A 525 15.36 -18.12 -18.90
C GLU A 525 16.70 -17.40 -18.76
N SER A 526 16.88 -16.70 -17.64
CA SER A 526 18.10 -15.96 -17.32
C SER A 526 18.33 -15.95 -15.80
N ASP A 527 19.58 -15.80 -15.40
CA ASP A 527 20.00 -15.62 -14.00
C ASP A 527 20.49 -14.18 -13.70
N ALA A 528 20.12 -13.23 -14.55
CA ALA A 528 20.63 -11.85 -14.52
C ALA A 528 20.43 -11.11 -13.18
N TYR A 529 19.45 -11.50 -12.37
CA TYR A 529 19.20 -10.95 -11.03
C TYR A 529 19.78 -11.82 -9.89
N GLY A 530 20.60 -12.81 -10.18
CA GLY A 530 21.13 -13.76 -9.19
C GLY A 530 20.13 -14.83 -8.75
N GLY A 531 18.95 -14.86 -9.36
CA GLY A 531 17.94 -15.91 -9.31
C GLY A 531 17.41 -16.17 -10.71
N SER A 532 16.48 -17.11 -10.88
CA SER A 532 15.96 -17.43 -12.22
C SER A 532 14.90 -16.39 -12.64
N VAL A 533 15.04 -15.81 -13.82
CA VAL A 533 14.03 -14.99 -14.49
C VAL A 533 13.50 -15.75 -15.69
N ILE A 534 12.19 -15.97 -15.70
CA ILE A 534 11.50 -16.70 -16.77
C ILE A 534 10.60 -15.72 -17.50
N ARG A 535 10.75 -15.59 -18.81
CA ARG A 535 9.92 -14.71 -19.64
C ARG A 535 9.19 -15.51 -20.71
N PHE A 536 7.94 -15.08 -20.97
CA PHE A 536 7.15 -15.64 -22.06
C PHE A 536 6.14 -14.59 -22.56
N HIS A 537 5.79 -14.69 -23.83
CA HIS A 537 4.89 -13.77 -24.52
C HIS A 537 3.57 -14.44 -24.82
N PHE A 538 2.47 -13.71 -24.74
CA PHE A 538 1.15 -14.18 -25.09
C PHE A 538 0.22 -13.05 -25.51
N GLN A 539 -0.83 -13.40 -26.21
CA GLN A 539 -1.87 -12.46 -26.65
C GLN A 539 -3.19 -12.81 -25.98
N ILE A 540 -3.97 -11.79 -25.66
CA ILE A 540 -5.32 -11.92 -25.12
C ILE A 540 -6.25 -11.08 -25.99
N PRO A 541 -6.90 -11.67 -27.00
CA PRO A 541 -7.91 -10.99 -27.79
C PRO A 541 -9.04 -10.44 -26.93
N ALA A 542 -9.73 -9.40 -27.40
CA ALA A 542 -10.88 -8.83 -26.70
C ALA A 542 -11.96 -9.90 -26.46
N GLY A 543 -12.49 -9.96 -25.25
CA GLY A 543 -13.50 -10.94 -24.83
C GLY A 543 -12.95 -12.33 -24.50
N GLU A 544 -11.66 -12.59 -24.70
CA GLU A 544 -11.05 -13.90 -24.47
C GLU A 544 -10.26 -13.97 -23.15
N THR A 545 -9.82 -15.18 -22.81
CA THR A 545 -9.00 -15.47 -21.62
C THR A 545 -7.76 -16.22 -22.05
N ALA A 546 -6.58 -15.75 -21.62
CA ALA A 546 -5.36 -16.53 -21.65
C ALA A 546 -5.14 -17.19 -20.29
N SER A 547 -4.85 -18.49 -20.29
CA SER A 547 -4.65 -19.28 -19.06
C SER A 547 -3.31 -20.00 -19.10
N PHE A 548 -2.61 -19.97 -17.97
CA PHE A 548 -1.31 -20.59 -17.79
C PHE A 548 -1.25 -21.35 -16.46
N GLU A 549 -0.54 -22.49 -16.48
CA GLU A 549 -0.17 -23.23 -15.30
C GLU A 549 1.35 -23.15 -15.12
N LEU A 550 1.79 -22.54 -14.01
CA LEU A 550 3.19 -22.49 -13.61
C LEU A 550 3.39 -23.41 -12.41
N THR A 551 4.31 -24.37 -12.52
CA THR A 551 4.71 -25.24 -11.41
C THR A 551 6.14 -24.93 -11.00
N THR A 552 6.33 -24.68 -9.71
CA THR A 552 7.65 -24.46 -9.09
C THR A 552 7.91 -25.46 -7.97
N ILE A 553 9.18 -25.73 -7.70
CA ILE A 553 9.66 -26.52 -6.55
C ILE A 553 10.66 -25.73 -5.74
N ARG A 554 10.61 -25.89 -4.42
CA ARG A 554 11.55 -25.32 -3.48
C ARG A 554 12.01 -26.37 -2.47
N ASP A 555 13.29 -26.32 -2.08
CA ASP A 555 13.91 -27.27 -1.14
C ASP A 555 13.58 -26.97 0.34
N SER A 556 12.45 -26.32 0.63
CA SER A 556 11.94 -26.03 1.98
C SER A 556 10.45 -25.84 1.94
N CYS A 557 9.76 -26.35 2.96
CA CYS A 557 8.31 -26.15 3.13
C CYS A 557 7.93 -24.86 3.86
N ASP A 558 8.86 -23.95 4.07
CA ASP A 558 8.58 -22.65 4.68
C ASP A 558 7.68 -21.80 3.78
N ARG A 559 6.89 -20.96 4.39
CA ARG A 559 6.03 -20.01 3.68
C ARG A 559 6.87 -19.02 2.87
N TYR A 560 6.36 -18.64 1.72
CA TYR A 560 6.90 -17.59 0.88
C TYR A 560 5.79 -16.58 0.50
N VAL A 561 6.18 -15.45 -0.07
CA VAL A 561 5.25 -14.41 -0.52
C VAL A 561 5.27 -14.35 -2.04
N LEU A 562 4.09 -14.42 -2.65
CA LEU A 562 3.93 -14.08 -4.05
C LEU A 562 3.64 -12.60 -4.18
N ARG A 563 4.52 -11.90 -4.88
CA ARG A 563 4.35 -10.51 -5.26
C ARG A 563 3.72 -10.46 -6.65
N LEU A 564 2.50 -10.00 -6.71
CA LEU A 564 1.74 -9.92 -7.96
C LEU A 564 1.90 -8.55 -8.61
N PRO A 565 1.76 -8.46 -9.94
CA PRO A 565 1.63 -7.19 -10.62
C PRO A 565 0.33 -6.51 -10.19
N ILE A 566 0.34 -5.19 -10.19
CA ILE A 566 -0.87 -4.42 -9.95
C ILE A 566 -1.75 -4.50 -11.19
N LEU A 567 -2.82 -5.25 -11.05
CA LEU A 567 -3.92 -5.34 -11.99
C LEU A 567 -5.17 -4.77 -11.31
N GLN A 568 -6.16 -4.34 -12.05
CA GLN A 568 -7.32 -3.64 -11.47
C GLN A 568 -8.15 -4.47 -10.49
N SER A 569 -8.03 -5.80 -10.52
CA SER A 569 -8.75 -6.69 -9.60
C SER A 569 -7.79 -7.60 -8.83
N ASP A 570 -7.91 -7.58 -7.52
CA ASP A 570 -7.03 -8.28 -6.57
C ASP A 570 -7.60 -9.65 -6.20
N TRP A 571 -7.45 -10.68 -7.05
CA TRP A 571 -7.97 -12.00 -6.71
C TRP A 571 -6.90 -13.09 -6.72
N VAL A 572 -6.26 -13.32 -5.57
CA VAL A 572 -5.56 -14.58 -5.30
C VAL A 572 -6.44 -15.45 -4.42
N ARG A 573 -6.94 -16.57 -4.95
CA ARG A 573 -7.67 -17.55 -4.16
C ARG A 573 -6.75 -18.71 -3.79
N ARG A 574 -6.37 -18.83 -2.52
CA ARG A 574 -5.73 -20.04 -2.00
C ARG A 574 -6.79 -21.14 -1.89
N LEU A 575 -6.59 -22.23 -2.61
CA LEU A 575 -7.44 -23.41 -2.50
C LEU A 575 -6.95 -24.30 -1.34
N PRO A 576 -7.86 -24.87 -0.53
CA PRO A 576 -7.45 -25.78 0.52
C PRO A 576 -6.77 -27.02 -0.08
N THR A 577 -5.68 -27.46 0.54
CA THR A 577 -4.85 -28.60 0.14
C THR A 577 -5.59 -29.96 0.06
N SER A 578 -6.81 -30.04 0.63
CA SER A 578 -7.64 -31.26 0.63
C SER A 578 -8.37 -31.55 -0.71
N ALA A 579 -8.25 -30.68 -1.73
CA ALA A 579 -9.01 -30.84 -2.98
C ALA A 579 -8.30 -31.69 -4.05
N TYR A 580 -7.06 -32.12 -3.83
CA TYR A 580 -6.32 -32.91 -4.80
C TYR A 580 -5.74 -34.16 -4.14
N GLY A 581 -6.25 -35.33 -4.57
CA GLY A 581 -5.63 -36.61 -4.25
C GLY A 581 -4.18 -36.65 -4.72
N GLU A 582 -3.39 -37.49 -4.07
CA GLU A 582 -1.97 -37.71 -4.31
C GLU A 582 -1.58 -37.58 -5.79
N VAL A 583 -0.74 -36.58 -6.08
CA VAL A 583 -0.09 -36.49 -7.39
C VAL A 583 0.92 -37.64 -7.45
N ARG A 584 0.59 -38.69 -8.23
CA ARG A 584 1.52 -39.77 -8.59
C ARG A 584 2.47 -39.28 -9.66
#